data_b49b49dbcc328d73710684f6720e81c0
#
_entry.id   b49b49dbcc328d73710684f6720e81c0
#
_cell.length_a   1.000
_cell.length_b   1.000
_cell.length_c   1.000
_cell.angle_alpha   90.00
_cell.angle_beta   90.00
_cell.angle_gamma   90.00
#
_symmetry.space_group_name_H-M   'P 1'
#
loop_
_entity.id
_entity.type
_entity.pdbx_description
1 polymer ?
#
loop_
_entity_poly.entity_id
_entity_poly.type
_entity_poly.pdbx_seq_one_letter_code
_entity_poly.pdbx_strand_id
1 'polypeptide(L)'
;MNMNEQMKESEESILHTYNRFPVVFEKGQGCYLYDSEGKEYLDFAAGIAVNSLGYHYPGYDEALKDQIDKLMHISNLYYNEPIIEAGAKLVKASKMSKAFFTNSGTEAIEGALKAAKKYAYVRDGHADHEIIAMNHSFHGRSIGALSVTGTAHYREPFEPLMGGVKFADFNDLESVKAQITDKTCAIITEIVQGEGGIYPAKKEFLEGLRQICDEKDIMLIFDEIQCGMGRTGHYFAWQAYGVQPDIMTSAKALGCGVPVGAFVLNEKAAKASLEPGDHGTTYGGNPFVCAAVSKVFDIYENDKIIEHVQEMTPYLEHKLDEIVAKHECAATRRGMGFMQGIVIQGRPVGEVVKAALAKGLLVISAGSDVLRIVPPLVITKEHIDKMVAILDECME
;
A
#
# COMPACT_ATOMS: atom_id res chain seq x y z
N MET A 1 -16.34 17.41 25.74
CA MET A 1 -16.15 18.27 24.55
C MET A 1 -17.03 17.71 23.44
N ASN A 2 -17.86 18.49 22.79
CA ASN A 2 -18.66 18.02 21.67
C ASN A 2 -17.80 17.90 20.41
N MET A 3 -18.31 17.22 19.36
CA MET A 3 -17.55 16.96 18.12
C MET A 3 -17.00 18.25 17.46
N ASN A 4 -17.78 19.33 17.44
CA ASN A 4 -17.35 20.61 16.86
C ASN A 4 -16.20 21.26 17.64
N GLU A 5 -16.23 21.17 18.98
CA GLU A 5 -15.15 21.65 19.84
C GLU A 5 -13.88 20.85 19.64
N GLN A 6 -13.97 19.51 19.51
CA GLN A 6 -12.83 18.64 19.23
C GLN A 6 -12.19 18.94 17.86
N MET A 7 -13.01 19.15 16.83
CA MET A 7 -12.52 19.53 15.50
C MET A 7 -11.81 20.91 15.53
N LYS A 8 -12.39 21.90 16.23
CA LYS A 8 -11.79 23.22 16.35
C LYS A 8 -10.42 23.15 17.06
N GLU A 9 -10.32 22.44 18.17
CA GLU A 9 -9.05 22.26 18.89
C GLU A 9 -8.00 21.53 18.02
N SER A 10 -8.41 20.57 17.21
CA SER A 10 -7.53 19.90 16.25
C SER A 10 -6.98 20.87 15.21
N GLU A 11 -7.80 21.75 14.64
CA GLU A 11 -7.34 22.75 13.65
C GLU A 11 -6.43 23.82 14.26
N GLU A 12 -6.55 24.09 15.56
CA GLU A 12 -5.66 25.02 16.29
C GLU A 12 -4.28 24.40 16.63
N SER A 13 -4.20 23.05 16.79
CA SER A 13 -3.01 22.37 17.31
C SER A 13 -2.27 21.49 16.32
N ILE A 14 -2.92 21.01 15.25
CA ILE A 14 -2.36 20.11 14.27
C ILE A 14 -2.21 20.80 12.92
N LEU A 15 -1.00 20.72 12.34
CA LEU A 15 -0.72 21.33 11.03
C LEU A 15 -1.74 20.86 9.97
N HIS A 16 -2.37 21.81 9.28
CA HIS A 16 -3.41 21.58 8.29
C HIS A 16 -2.82 21.15 6.94
N THR A 17 -2.45 19.87 6.84
CA THR A 17 -1.97 19.23 5.59
C THR A 17 -3.02 18.32 4.95
N TYR A 18 -4.15 18.11 5.61
CA TYR A 18 -5.27 17.30 5.14
C TYR A 18 -6.58 18.07 5.23
N ASN A 19 -7.41 17.99 4.18
CA ASN A 19 -8.81 18.43 4.23
C ASN A 19 -9.63 17.33 4.91
N ARG A 20 -9.73 17.38 6.24
CA ARG A 20 -10.41 16.34 7.04
C ARG A 20 -11.91 16.39 6.83
N PHE A 21 -12.54 15.22 6.77
CA PHE A 21 -14.00 15.11 6.85
C PHE A 21 -14.48 15.50 8.26
N PRO A 22 -15.65 16.16 8.41
CA PRO A 22 -16.15 16.65 9.69
C PRO A 22 -16.75 15.53 10.55
N VAL A 23 -15.94 14.56 10.93
CA VAL A 23 -16.29 13.40 11.77
C VAL A 23 -15.15 13.12 12.74
N VAL A 24 -15.47 12.84 14.00
CA VAL A 24 -14.52 12.38 15.01
C VAL A 24 -14.83 10.93 15.35
N PHE A 25 -14.01 10.01 14.87
CA PHE A 25 -14.15 8.59 15.19
C PHE A 25 -13.57 8.27 16.57
N GLU A 26 -14.30 7.47 17.35
CA GLU A 26 -13.93 7.10 18.71
C GLU A 26 -13.55 5.62 18.84
N LYS A 27 -14.27 4.74 18.12
CA LYS A 27 -14.04 3.29 18.18
C LYS A 27 -14.31 2.61 16.85
N GLY A 28 -13.79 1.39 16.71
CA GLY A 28 -14.09 0.49 15.59
C GLY A 28 -14.53 -0.88 16.09
N GLN A 29 -15.27 -1.64 15.27
CA GLN A 29 -15.60 -3.04 15.52
C GLN A 29 -15.86 -3.76 14.21
N GLY A 30 -15.15 -4.86 13.93
CA GLY A 30 -15.26 -5.57 12.65
C GLY A 30 -14.99 -4.65 11.47
N CYS A 31 -15.93 -4.49 10.56
CA CYS A 31 -15.85 -3.60 9.41
C CYS A 31 -16.50 -2.22 9.64
N TYR A 32 -16.73 -1.82 10.88
CA TYR A 32 -17.44 -0.58 11.21
C TYR A 32 -16.62 0.33 12.09
N LEU A 33 -16.75 1.63 11.87
CA LEU A 33 -16.31 2.71 12.74
C LEU A 33 -17.51 3.41 13.37
N TYR A 34 -17.31 3.99 14.54
CA TYR A 34 -18.33 4.74 15.28
C TYR A 34 -17.75 6.10 15.65
N ASP A 35 -18.52 7.16 15.39
CA ASP A 35 -18.14 8.49 15.80
C ASP A 35 -18.45 8.77 17.29
N SER A 36 -18.03 9.92 17.77
CA SER A 36 -18.23 10.35 19.16
C SER A 36 -19.71 10.58 19.55
N GLU A 37 -20.63 10.57 18.59
CA GLU A 37 -22.09 10.66 18.80
C GLU A 37 -22.75 9.28 18.69
N GLY A 38 -21.98 8.22 18.42
CA GLY A 38 -22.41 6.84 18.31
C GLY A 38 -22.96 6.44 16.95
N LYS A 39 -22.87 7.29 15.93
CA LYS A 39 -23.27 6.93 14.56
C LYS A 39 -22.29 5.92 13.98
N GLU A 40 -22.84 4.89 13.34
CA GLU A 40 -22.11 3.82 12.68
C GLU A 40 -21.75 4.16 11.24
N TYR A 41 -20.54 3.77 10.83
CA TYR A 41 -20.03 3.90 9.47
C TYR A 41 -19.44 2.57 9.00
N LEU A 42 -19.96 2.04 7.89
CA LEU A 42 -19.36 0.90 7.21
C LEU A 42 -18.07 1.32 6.50
N ASP A 43 -16.95 0.69 6.84
CA ASP A 43 -15.62 1.12 6.37
C ASP A 43 -15.17 0.35 5.13
N PHE A 44 -15.26 1.02 3.97
CA PHE A 44 -14.70 0.56 2.71
C PHE A 44 -13.45 1.35 2.27
N ALA A 45 -12.84 2.07 3.22
CA ALA A 45 -11.55 2.75 3.06
C ALA A 45 -10.42 2.05 3.84
N ALA A 46 -10.73 1.41 4.97
CA ALA A 46 -9.83 0.67 5.85
C ALA A 46 -8.54 1.44 6.21
N GLY A 47 -8.66 2.77 6.47
CA GLY A 47 -7.48 3.60 6.74
C GLY A 47 -6.52 3.72 5.55
N ILE A 48 -7.03 3.72 4.33
CA ILE A 48 -6.32 3.64 3.04
C ILE A 48 -5.63 2.26 2.89
N ALA A 49 -6.43 1.19 2.94
CA ALA A 49 -6.01 -0.20 2.80
C ALA A 49 -5.06 -0.70 3.91
N VAL A 50 -5.13 -0.11 5.11
CA VAL A 50 -4.30 -0.48 6.28
C VAL A 50 -4.97 -1.56 7.12
N ASN A 51 -6.21 -1.33 7.56
CA ASN A 51 -6.93 -2.20 8.48
C ASN A 51 -7.52 -3.42 7.74
N SER A 52 -6.64 -4.30 7.26
CA SER A 52 -7.03 -5.46 6.46
C SER A 52 -7.91 -6.48 7.21
N LEU A 53 -7.73 -6.60 8.52
CA LEU A 53 -8.53 -7.45 9.40
C LEU A 53 -9.74 -6.71 10.00
N GLY A 54 -9.97 -5.45 9.62
CA GLY A 54 -10.93 -4.60 10.30
C GLY A 54 -10.46 -4.19 11.70
N TYR A 55 -11.40 -4.04 12.62
CA TYR A 55 -11.16 -3.54 13.97
C TYR A 55 -11.43 -4.63 15.01
N HIS A 56 -10.54 -4.80 15.98
CA HIS A 56 -10.65 -5.80 17.06
C HIS A 56 -10.84 -7.23 16.54
N TYR A 57 -10.00 -7.63 15.56
CA TYR A 57 -10.02 -9.00 15.06
C TYR A 57 -9.60 -9.97 16.17
N PRO A 58 -10.29 -11.10 16.34
CA PRO A 58 -10.00 -12.06 17.42
C PRO A 58 -8.54 -12.51 17.42
N GLY A 59 -7.90 -12.41 18.57
CA GLY A 59 -6.51 -12.79 18.80
C GLY A 59 -5.46 -11.77 18.34
N TYR A 60 -5.83 -10.72 17.57
CA TYR A 60 -4.87 -9.69 17.15
C TYR A 60 -4.54 -8.73 18.30
N ASP A 61 -5.55 -8.13 18.92
CA ASP A 61 -5.36 -7.20 20.04
C ASP A 61 -4.69 -7.87 21.24
N GLU A 62 -5.03 -9.13 21.52
CA GLU A 62 -4.43 -9.92 22.57
C GLU A 62 -2.92 -10.11 22.34
N ALA A 63 -2.51 -10.44 21.12
CA ALA A 63 -1.09 -10.60 20.80
C ALA A 63 -0.31 -9.28 20.98
N LEU A 64 -0.91 -8.12 20.68
CA LEU A 64 -0.30 -6.82 20.94
C LEU A 64 -0.17 -6.54 22.44
N LYS A 65 -1.21 -6.79 23.23
CA LYS A 65 -1.20 -6.62 24.69
C LYS A 65 -0.13 -7.51 25.34
N ASP A 66 -0.09 -8.78 24.95
CA ASP A 66 0.92 -9.73 25.44
C ASP A 66 2.35 -9.28 25.13
N GLN A 67 2.57 -8.68 23.96
CA GLN A 67 3.89 -8.17 23.57
C GLN A 67 4.27 -6.89 24.33
N ILE A 68 3.29 -6.02 24.63
CA ILE A 68 3.51 -4.83 25.49
C ILE A 68 4.01 -5.27 26.87
N ASP A 69 3.41 -6.33 27.46
CA ASP A 69 3.79 -6.85 28.77
C ASP A 69 5.17 -7.53 28.79
N LYS A 70 5.67 -7.98 27.63
CA LYS A 70 6.99 -8.62 27.51
C LYS A 70 8.10 -7.62 27.21
N LEU A 71 8.08 -7.02 26.03
CA LEU A 71 9.14 -6.13 25.53
C LEU A 71 8.65 -5.36 24.32
N MET A 72 8.53 -4.03 24.43
CA MET A 72 8.08 -3.20 23.31
C MET A 72 9.19 -2.88 22.31
N HIS A 73 10.38 -2.55 22.82
CA HIS A 73 11.48 -2.08 21.98
C HIS A 73 12.84 -2.59 22.46
N ILE A 74 13.67 -2.95 21.50
CA ILE A 74 15.10 -3.17 21.67
C ILE A 74 15.79 -2.85 20.33
N SER A 75 17.02 -2.39 20.37
CA SER A 75 17.80 -2.07 19.18
C SER A 75 18.06 -3.31 18.29
N ASN A 76 18.16 -3.11 16.98
CA ASN A 76 18.61 -4.13 16.02
C ASN A 76 20.06 -4.61 16.25
N LEU A 77 20.75 -4.08 17.26
CA LEU A 77 22.04 -4.60 17.72
C LEU A 77 21.90 -5.94 18.48
N TYR A 78 20.68 -6.33 18.83
CA TYR A 78 20.38 -7.54 19.57
C TYR A 78 19.32 -8.40 18.87
N TYR A 79 19.40 -9.70 19.02
CA TYR A 79 18.35 -10.61 18.56
C TYR A 79 17.13 -10.55 19.47
N ASN A 80 15.95 -10.71 18.88
CA ASN A 80 14.69 -10.92 19.62
C ASN A 80 13.79 -11.88 18.83
N GLU A 81 12.97 -12.64 19.55
CA GLU A 81 12.12 -13.66 18.94
C GLU A 81 11.11 -13.09 17.94
N PRO A 82 10.34 -11.99 18.23
CA PRO A 82 9.38 -11.45 17.30
C PRO A 82 9.94 -11.06 15.93
N ILE A 83 11.14 -10.44 15.85
CA ILE A 83 11.71 -10.06 14.54
C ILE A 83 12.15 -11.30 13.75
N ILE A 84 12.65 -12.33 14.43
CA ILE A 84 13.06 -13.60 13.80
C ILE A 84 11.84 -14.26 13.14
N GLU A 85 10.74 -14.35 13.89
CA GLU A 85 9.49 -14.95 13.43
C GLU A 85 8.85 -14.12 12.30
N ALA A 86 8.69 -12.81 12.48
CA ALA A 86 8.12 -11.92 11.47
C ALA A 86 8.92 -11.95 10.16
N GLY A 87 10.26 -11.93 10.26
CA GLY A 87 11.14 -12.03 9.11
C GLY A 87 10.98 -13.35 8.35
N ALA A 88 10.93 -14.47 9.06
CA ALA A 88 10.73 -15.79 8.47
C ALA A 88 9.37 -15.90 7.75
N LYS A 89 8.29 -15.40 8.38
CA LYS A 89 6.94 -15.39 7.78
C LYS A 89 6.86 -14.50 6.53
N LEU A 90 7.43 -13.30 6.58
CA LEU A 90 7.44 -12.38 5.45
C LEU A 90 8.24 -12.95 4.27
N VAL A 91 9.41 -13.53 4.51
CA VAL A 91 10.24 -14.19 3.50
C VAL A 91 9.51 -15.40 2.90
N LYS A 92 8.87 -16.25 3.73
CA LYS A 92 8.04 -17.38 3.27
C LYS A 92 6.90 -16.92 2.38
N ALA A 93 6.13 -15.93 2.82
CA ALA A 93 4.96 -15.42 2.09
C ALA A 93 5.32 -14.72 0.77
N SER A 94 6.41 -13.95 0.77
CA SER A 94 6.91 -13.25 -0.41
C SER A 94 7.72 -14.14 -1.36
N LYS A 95 8.11 -15.35 -0.96
CA LYS A 95 9.03 -16.23 -1.72
C LYS A 95 10.35 -15.54 -2.11
N MET A 96 10.77 -14.59 -1.29
CA MET A 96 12.03 -13.84 -1.44
C MET A 96 13.09 -14.32 -0.44
N SER A 97 14.22 -13.62 -0.27
CA SER A 97 15.38 -14.14 0.48
C SER A 97 15.61 -13.45 1.82
N LYS A 98 15.61 -12.13 1.87
CA LYS A 98 15.92 -11.34 3.07
C LYS A 98 14.98 -10.16 3.22
N ALA A 99 14.55 -9.86 4.45
CA ALA A 99 13.72 -8.71 4.78
C ALA A 99 14.45 -7.74 5.71
N PHE A 100 14.19 -6.45 5.54
CA PHE A 100 14.55 -5.40 6.47
C PHE A 100 13.28 -4.65 6.89
N PHE A 101 13.02 -4.54 8.19
CA PHE A 101 11.85 -3.84 8.72
C PHE A 101 12.14 -2.36 8.93
N THR A 102 11.16 -1.53 8.58
CA THR A 102 11.14 -0.08 8.74
C THR A 102 9.87 0.35 9.51
N ASN A 103 9.63 1.66 9.67
CA ASN A 103 8.46 2.16 10.41
C ASN A 103 7.30 2.56 9.50
N SER A 104 7.53 2.64 8.21
CA SER A 104 6.57 3.16 7.23
C SER A 104 6.87 2.67 5.81
N GLY A 105 5.88 2.82 4.92
CA GLY A 105 6.06 2.54 3.50
C GLY A 105 7.11 3.45 2.84
N THR A 106 7.10 4.74 3.18
CA THR A 106 8.10 5.67 2.63
C THR A 106 9.54 5.27 3.00
N GLU A 107 9.77 4.83 4.25
CA GLU A 107 11.09 4.30 4.66
C GLU A 107 11.43 2.98 3.96
N ALA A 108 10.45 2.13 3.69
CA ALA A 108 10.67 0.91 2.90
C ALA A 108 11.14 1.24 1.47
N ILE A 109 10.55 2.26 0.83
CA ILE A 109 11.00 2.78 -0.47
C ILE A 109 12.42 3.33 -0.38
N GLU A 110 12.74 4.15 0.64
CA GLU A 110 14.12 4.66 0.83
C GLU A 110 15.14 3.52 0.90
N GLY A 111 14.83 2.45 1.64
CA GLY A 111 15.68 1.26 1.73
C GLY A 111 15.82 0.52 0.40
N ALA A 112 14.71 0.36 -0.34
CA ALA A 112 14.70 -0.27 -1.65
C ALA A 112 15.55 0.49 -2.69
N LEU A 113 15.42 1.83 -2.73
CA LEU A 113 16.22 2.69 -3.62
C LEU A 113 17.72 2.60 -3.27
N LYS A 114 18.05 2.62 -1.97
CA LYS A 114 19.45 2.45 -1.51
C LYS A 114 20.02 1.09 -1.87
N ALA A 115 19.22 0.01 -1.72
CA ALA A 115 19.65 -1.34 -2.08
C ALA A 115 19.96 -1.44 -3.58
N ALA A 116 19.09 -0.89 -4.44
CA ALA A 116 19.31 -0.86 -5.88
C ALA A 116 20.53 -0.04 -6.29
N LYS A 117 20.71 1.16 -5.71
CA LYS A 117 21.88 2.00 -5.96
C LYS A 117 23.18 1.36 -5.46
N LYS A 118 23.16 0.71 -4.29
CA LYS A 118 24.33 0.01 -3.75
C LYS A 118 24.70 -1.19 -4.61
N TYR A 119 23.71 -1.96 -5.11
CA TYR A 119 23.95 -3.05 -6.05
C TYR A 119 24.71 -2.55 -7.28
N ALA A 120 24.23 -1.48 -7.90
CA ALA A 120 24.89 -0.90 -9.07
C ALA A 120 26.28 -0.34 -8.73
N TYR A 121 26.45 0.30 -7.56
CA TYR A 121 27.75 0.75 -7.11
C TYR A 121 28.76 -0.38 -6.96
N VAL A 122 28.35 -1.52 -6.41
CA VAL A 122 29.22 -2.70 -6.28
C VAL A 122 29.58 -3.28 -7.66
N ARG A 123 28.61 -3.31 -8.58
CA ARG A 123 28.81 -3.79 -9.95
C ARG A 123 29.74 -2.89 -10.77
N ASP A 124 29.52 -1.58 -10.73
CA ASP A 124 30.11 -0.62 -11.68
C ASP A 124 31.27 0.22 -11.11
N GLY A 125 31.40 0.27 -9.77
CA GLY A 125 32.47 1.01 -9.08
C GLY A 125 32.28 2.53 -9.01
N HIS A 126 31.07 3.05 -9.33
CA HIS A 126 30.74 4.49 -9.26
C HIS A 126 29.29 4.70 -8.77
N ALA A 127 28.89 5.94 -8.46
CA ALA A 127 27.66 6.26 -7.74
C ALA A 127 26.64 7.12 -8.53
N ASP A 128 26.85 7.46 -9.79
CA ASP A 128 25.99 8.35 -10.56
C ASP A 128 24.86 7.61 -11.33
N HIS A 129 24.18 6.70 -10.65
CA HIS A 129 23.16 5.85 -11.23
C HIS A 129 21.76 6.50 -11.26
N GLU A 130 20.99 6.11 -12.26
CA GLU A 130 19.64 6.57 -12.54
C GLU A 130 18.57 5.52 -12.20
N ILE A 131 17.39 5.98 -11.83
CA ILE A 131 16.20 5.14 -11.55
C ILE A 131 15.06 5.58 -12.45
N ILE A 132 14.36 4.62 -13.04
CA ILE A 132 13.14 4.86 -13.81
C ILE A 132 11.93 4.57 -12.92
N ALA A 133 11.03 5.53 -12.78
CA ALA A 133 9.75 5.42 -12.09
C ALA A 133 8.61 5.63 -13.07
N MET A 134 7.36 5.32 -12.66
CA MET A 134 6.20 5.46 -13.54
C MET A 134 5.48 6.78 -13.30
N ASN A 135 5.01 7.41 -14.38
CA ASN A 135 4.08 8.53 -14.31
C ASN A 135 2.84 8.14 -13.49
N HIS A 136 2.27 9.07 -12.74
CA HIS A 136 1.12 8.90 -11.85
C HIS A 136 1.34 7.93 -10.67
N SER A 137 2.55 7.43 -10.45
CA SER A 137 2.87 6.60 -9.29
C SER A 137 2.87 7.40 -7.98
N PHE A 138 2.74 6.65 -6.88
CA PHE A 138 2.88 7.19 -5.53
C PHE A 138 3.72 6.25 -4.67
N HIS A 139 4.91 6.71 -4.24
CA HIS A 139 5.85 5.89 -3.47
C HIS A 139 6.16 6.44 -2.07
N GLY A 140 5.68 7.64 -1.73
CA GLY A 140 5.84 8.23 -0.40
C GLY A 140 6.09 9.73 -0.40
N ARG A 141 6.37 10.27 0.79
CA ARG A 141 6.52 11.71 1.07
C ARG A 141 7.90 12.12 1.60
N SER A 142 8.78 11.18 1.96
CA SER A 142 10.20 11.50 2.24
C SER A 142 10.91 11.90 0.95
N ILE A 143 12.00 12.64 1.03
CA ILE A 143 12.66 13.25 -0.15
C ILE A 143 13.04 12.21 -1.20
N GLY A 144 13.62 11.06 -0.83
CA GLY A 144 13.96 10.01 -1.79
C GLY A 144 12.73 9.33 -2.38
N ALA A 145 11.74 8.94 -1.56
CA ALA A 145 10.49 8.34 -2.03
C ALA A 145 9.67 9.33 -2.86
N LEU A 146 9.67 10.61 -2.49
CA LEU A 146 9.03 11.68 -3.25
C LEU A 146 9.69 11.86 -4.63
N SER A 147 11.01 11.70 -4.71
CA SER A 147 11.77 11.83 -5.96
C SER A 147 11.31 10.83 -7.03
N VAL A 148 10.88 9.63 -6.63
CA VAL A 148 10.37 8.58 -7.52
C VAL A 148 8.85 8.55 -7.63
N THR A 149 8.13 9.45 -6.95
CA THR A 149 6.66 9.60 -7.05
C THR A 149 6.31 10.33 -8.34
N GLY A 150 5.56 9.69 -9.25
CA GLY A 150 5.28 10.18 -10.61
C GLY A 150 4.29 11.33 -10.72
N THR A 151 3.54 11.65 -9.65
CA THR A 151 2.58 12.74 -9.62
C THR A 151 3.29 14.07 -9.40
N ALA A 152 3.45 14.88 -10.45
CA ALA A 152 4.28 16.08 -10.49
C ALA A 152 3.94 17.09 -9.38
N HIS A 153 2.66 17.35 -9.14
CA HIS A 153 2.22 18.34 -8.16
C HIS A 153 2.68 18.03 -6.72
N TYR A 154 3.01 16.77 -6.40
CA TYR A 154 3.59 16.41 -5.10
C TYR A 154 5.07 16.76 -4.99
N ARG A 155 5.79 16.84 -6.12
CA ARG A 155 7.25 17.05 -6.17
C ARG A 155 7.65 18.50 -6.34
N GLU A 156 6.96 19.22 -7.22
CA GLU A 156 7.33 20.58 -7.68
C GLU A 156 7.69 21.56 -6.54
N PRO A 157 6.94 21.62 -5.43
CA PRO A 157 7.26 22.56 -4.35
C PRO A 157 8.56 22.23 -3.59
N PHE A 158 9.12 21.04 -3.80
CA PHE A 158 10.25 20.51 -3.01
C PHE A 158 11.53 20.30 -3.83
N GLU A 159 11.54 20.78 -5.07
CA GLU A 159 12.73 20.69 -5.92
C GLU A 159 13.86 21.65 -5.45
N PRO A 160 15.16 21.25 -5.59
CA PRO A 160 15.62 20.02 -6.25
C PRO A 160 15.51 18.79 -5.35
N LEU A 161 15.00 17.70 -5.92
CA LEU A 161 14.91 16.39 -5.30
C LEU A 161 16.17 15.53 -5.61
N MET A 162 16.12 14.23 -5.28
CA MET A 162 17.20 13.29 -5.62
C MET A 162 17.40 13.25 -7.15
N GLY A 163 18.62 13.56 -7.61
CA GLY A 163 18.95 13.51 -9.03
C GLY A 163 18.91 12.09 -9.62
N GLY A 164 18.90 12.03 -10.96
CA GLY A 164 18.96 10.75 -11.69
C GLY A 164 17.64 9.97 -11.69
N VAL A 165 16.50 10.63 -11.49
CA VAL A 165 15.18 9.99 -11.64
C VAL A 165 14.56 10.38 -12.98
N LYS A 166 14.08 9.38 -13.71
CA LYS A 166 13.36 9.52 -14.98
C LYS A 166 11.97 8.91 -14.87
N PHE A 167 11.02 9.39 -15.65
CA PHE A 167 9.66 8.91 -15.63
C PHE A 167 9.26 8.33 -16.99
N ALA A 168 8.57 7.18 -16.93
CA ALA A 168 7.99 6.50 -18.08
C ALA A 168 6.48 6.30 -17.88
N ASP A 169 5.75 6.08 -18.96
CA ASP A 169 4.34 5.83 -18.87
C ASP A 169 4.05 4.39 -18.41
N PHE A 170 3.11 4.28 -17.47
CA PHE A 170 2.70 2.99 -16.93
C PHE A 170 1.97 2.15 -18.01
N ASN A 171 2.29 0.86 -18.08
CA ASN A 171 1.81 -0.05 -19.12
C ASN A 171 2.32 0.25 -20.56
N ASP A 172 3.42 1.00 -20.69
CA ASP A 172 4.08 1.30 -21.97
C ASP A 172 5.59 0.94 -21.89
N LEU A 173 5.97 -0.22 -22.46
CA LEU A 173 7.36 -0.67 -22.49
C LEU A 173 8.25 0.20 -23.36
N GLU A 174 7.74 0.80 -24.43
CA GLU A 174 8.53 1.67 -25.30
C GLU A 174 8.88 2.98 -24.59
N SER A 175 7.94 3.52 -23.80
CA SER A 175 8.21 4.64 -22.91
C SER A 175 9.32 4.32 -21.90
N VAL A 176 9.30 3.12 -21.30
CA VAL A 176 10.38 2.68 -20.39
C VAL A 176 11.71 2.55 -21.11
N LYS A 177 11.75 1.87 -22.27
CA LYS A 177 12.98 1.68 -23.06
C LYS A 177 13.62 3.01 -23.47
N ALA A 178 12.80 4.03 -23.78
CA ALA A 178 13.28 5.36 -24.13
C ALA A 178 14.00 6.08 -22.97
N GLN A 179 13.76 5.71 -21.71
CA GLN A 179 14.40 6.29 -20.54
C GLN A 179 15.71 5.57 -20.13
N ILE A 180 15.97 4.36 -20.65
CA ILE A 180 17.12 3.56 -20.26
C ILE A 180 18.41 4.17 -20.80
N THR A 181 19.41 4.27 -19.91
CA THR A 181 20.80 4.65 -20.26
C THR A 181 21.78 3.68 -19.61
N ASP A 182 23.05 3.85 -19.90
CA ASP A 182 24.14 3.08 -19.26
C ASP A 182 24.24 3.32 -17.74
N LYS A 183 23.59 4.39 -17.23
CA LYS A 183 23.53 4.71 -15.80
C LYS A 183 22.30 4.12 -15.10
N THR A 184 21.34 3.56 -15.83
CA THR A 184 20.12 3.00 -15.22
C THR A 184 20.47 1.83 -14.31
N CYS A 185 20.06 1.92 -13.04
CA CYS A 185 20.30 0.87 -12.04
C CYS A 185 19.02 0.16 -11.57
N ALA A 186 17.87 0.81 -11.74
CA ALA A 186 16.60 0.22 -11.31
C ALA A 186 15.40 0.77 -12.08
N ILE A 187 14.34 -0.05 -12.10
CA ILE A 187 12.99 0.35 -12.48
C ILE A 187 12.09 0.10 -11.28
N ILE A 188 11.31 1.11 -10.85
CA ILE A 188 10.33 0.99 -9.78
C ILE A 188 8.92 1.18 -10.32
N THR A 189 8.00 0.30 -9.92
CA THR A 189 6.58 0.38 -10.27
C THR A 189 5.69 -0.26 -9.20
N GLU A 190 4.43 0.17 -9.16
CA GLU A 190 3.35 -0.53 -8.46
C GLU A 190 2.80 -1.65 -9.37
N ILE A 191 2.22 -2.71 -8.81
CA ILE A 191 1.45 -3.70 -9.59
C ILE A 191 0.03 -3.19 -9.87
N VAL A 192 -0.52 -2.41 -8.94
CA VAL A 192 -1.74 -1.62 -9.15
C VAL A 192 -1.43 -0.21 -8.66
N GLN A 193 -1.42 0.77 -9.56
CA GLN A 193 -1.26 2.18 -9.17
C GLN A 193 -2.46 2.61 -8.32
N GLY A 194 -2.24 2.75 -7.02
CA GLY A 194 -3.31 3.04 -6.07
C GLY A 194 -3.77 4.48 -6.11
N GLU A 195 -2.88 5.40 -5.81
CA GLU A 195 -3.15 6.85 -5.80
C GLU A 195 -3.36 7.41 -7.22
N GLY A 196 -2.74 6.80 -8.22
CA GLY A 196 -2.88 7.17 -9.63
C GLY A 196 -4.26 6.86 -10.23
N GLY A 197 -5.17 6.18 -9.50
CA GLY A 197 -6.54 5.93 -9.95
C GLY A 197 -6.89 4.46 -10.16
N ILE A 198 -6.31 3.56 -9.40
CA ILE A 198 -6.59 2.09 -9.42
C ILE A 198 -6.34 1.49 -10.80
N TYR A 199 -5.14 1.64 -11.33
CA TYR A 199 -4.73 1.05 -12.61
C TYR A 199 -3.91 -0.23 -12.40
N PRO A 200 -4.44 -1.43 -12.73
CA PRO A 200 -3.66 -2.67 -12.74
C PRO A 200 -2.61 -2.66 -13.85
N ALA A 201 -1.45 -3.24 -13.57
CA ALA A 201 -0.44 -3.51 -14.57
C ALA A 201 -0.93 -4.59 -15.56
N LYS A 202 -0.55 -4.47 -16.83
CA LYS A 202 -0.71 -5.53 -17.81
C LYS A 202 0.38 -6.59 -17.62
N LYS A 203 0.04 -7.85 -17.85
CA LYS A 203 0.99 -8.96 -17.69
C LYS A 203 2.21 -8.77 -18.58
N GLU A 204 1.99 -8.43 -19.82
CA GLU A 204 3.05 -8.22 -20.82
C GLU A 204 3.99 -7.08 -20.43
N PHE A 205 3.46 -6.05 -19.75
CA PHE A 205 4.28 -4.96 -19.22
C PHE A 205 5.23 -5.45 -18.12
N LEU A 206 4.73 -6.19 -17.14
CA LEU A 206 5.57 -6.72 -16.05
C LEU A 206 6.61 -7.73 -16.55
N GLU A 207 6.22 -8.64 -17.46
CA GLU A 207 7.12 -9.59 -18.11
C GLU A 207 8.21 -8.86 -18.90
N GLY A 208 7.85 -7.81 -19.65
CA GLY A 208 8.81 -6.98 -20.37
C GLY A 208 9.75 -6.21 -19.46
N LEU A 209 9.27 -5.66 -18.33
CA LEU A 209 10.13 -5.04 -17.32
C LEU A 209 11.14 -6.04 -16.75
N ARG A 210 10.69 -7.27 -16.43
CA ARG A 210 11.59 -8.32 -15.93
C ARG A 210 12.66 -8.67 -16.94
N GLN A 211 12.27 -8.88 -18.21
CA GLN A 211 13.22 -9.16 -19.29
C GLN A 211 14.25 -8.03 -19.43
N ILE A 212 13.82 -6.78 -19.47
CA ILE A 212 14.73 -5.61 -19.57
C ILE A 212 15.71 -5.61 -18.38
N CYS A 213 15.22 -5.83 -17.16
CA CYS A 213 16.05 -5.82 -15.96
C CYS A 213 17.06 -6.97 -15.95
N ASP A 214 16.70 -8.14 -16.45
CA ASP A 214 17.60 -9.29 -16.57
C ASP A 214 18.68 -9.06 -17.64
N GLU A 215 18.31 -8.57 -18.82
CA GLU A 215 19.24 -8.27 -19.92
C GLU A 215 20.23 -7.17 -19.59
N LYS A 216 19.83 -6.18 -18.79
CA LYS A 216 20.63 -5.02 -18.44
C LYS A 216 21.34 -5.15 -17.08
N ASP A 217 21.06 -6.22 -16.34
CA ASP A 217 21.54 -6.41 -14.96
C ASP A 217 21.20 -5.24 -14.03
N ILE A 218 19.96 -4.77 -14.09
CA ILE A 218 19.41 -3.72 -13.24
C ILE A 218 18.31 -4.27 -12.32
N MET A 219 17.99 -3.56 -11.24
CA MET A 219 17.02 -4.01 -10.24
C MET A 219 15.57 -3.70 -10.65
N LEU A 220 14.67 -4.69 -10.58
CA LEU A 220 13.25 -4.49 -10.65
C LEU A 220 12.67 -4.35 -9.24
N ILE A 221 12.07 -3.19 -8.94
CA ILE A 221 11.47 -2.88 -7.64
C ILE A 221 9.95 -2.85 -7.81
N PHE A 222 9.23 -3.70 -7.04
CA PHE A 222 7.79 -3.62 -6.95
C PHE A 222 7.34 -3.00 -5.63
N ASP A 223 6.57 -1.93 -5.74
CA ASP A 223 5.90 -1.32 -4.59
C ASP A 223 4.57 -2.04 -4.33
N GLU A 224 4.59 -2.88 -3.31
CA GLU A 224 3.43 -3.66 -2.84
C GLU A 224 2.79 -3.08 -1.56
N ILE A 225 3.09 -1.81 -1.25
CA ILE A 225 2.62 -1.16 -0.02
C ILE A 225 1.09 -1.10 0.03
N GLN A 226 0.42 -0.84 -1.08
CA GLN A 226 -1.04 -0.78 -1.12
C GLN A 226 -1.68 -2.05 -1.71
N CYS A 227 -1.12 -2.65 -2.73
CA CYS A 227 -1.67 -3.82 -3.44
C CYS A 227 -1.28 -5.17 -2.84
N GLY A 228 -0.27 -5.19 -1.95
CA GLY A 228 0.16 -6.40 -1.26
C GLY A 228 -0.72 -6.83 -0.09
N MET A 229 -0.20 -7.75 0.70
CA MET A 229 -0.83 -8.26 1.93
C MET A 229 -2.31 -8.68 1.72
N GLY A 230 -2.55 -9.59 0.78
CA GLY A 230 -3.85 -10.20 0.55
C GLY A 230 -4.83 -9.38 -0.29
N ARG A 231 -4.61 -8.09 -0.47
CA ARG A 231 -5.53 -7.14 -1.11
C ARG A 231 -6.04 -7.57 -2.48
N THR A 232 -5.18 -8.20 -3.27
CA THR A 232 -5.47 -8.66 -4.64
C THR A 232 -5.79 -10.15 -4.76
N GLY A 233 -6.00 -10.85 -3.62
CA GLY A 233 -6.23 -12.30 -3.58
C GLY A 233 -4.95 -13.13 -3.61
N HIS A 234 -3.78 -12.52 -3.39
CA HIS A 234 -2.49 -13.16 -3.22
C HIS A 234 -1.76 -12.46 -2.07
N TYR A 235 -0.80 -13.12 -1.40
CA TYR A 235 0.00 -12.41 -0.37
C TYR A 235 0.60 -11.14 -0.93
N PHE A 236 1.16 -11.21 -2.16
CA PHE A 236 1.65 -10.05 -2.91
C PHE A 236 1.14 -10.10 -4.34
N ALA A 237 0.74 -8.96 -4.89
CA ALA A 237 0.06 -8.86 -6.17
C ALA A 237 0.89 -9.42 -7.33
N TRP A 238 2.22 -9.29 -7.29
CA TRP A 238 3.12 -9.83 -8.30
C TRP A 238 2.98 -11.35 -8.50
N GLN A 239 2.53 -12.09 -7.44
CA GLN A 239 2.38 -13.55 -7.49
C GLN A 239 1.28 -13.99 -8.47
N ALA A 240 0.27 -13.14 -8.70
CA ALA A 240 -0.76 -13.39 -9.71
C ALA A 240 -0.20 -13.41 -11.15
N TYR A 241 0.87 -12.66 -11.38
CA TYR A 241 1.50 -12.54 -12.70
C TYR A 241 2.67 -13.51 -12.89
N GLY A 242 3.22 -14.07 -11.81
CA GLY A 242 4.40 -14.93 -11.85
C GLY A 242 5.70 -14.20 -12.17
N VAL A 243 5.72 -12.87 -12.02
CA VAL A 243 6.89 -12.01 -12.31
C VAL A 243 7.52 -11.58 -11.00
N GLN A 244 8.61 -12.23 -10.58
CA GLN A 244 9.28 -11.91 -9.32
C GLN A 244 10.17 -10.67 -9.45
N PRO A 245 10.06 -9.69 -8.52
CA PRO A 245 10.96 -8.54 -8.46
C PRO A 245 12.31 -8.92 -7.82
N ASP A 246 13.31 -8.06 -7.97
CA ASP A 246 14.55 -8.15 -7.19
C ASP A 246 14.36 -7.58 -5.78
N ILE A 247 13.56 -6.53 -5.67
CA ILE A 247 13.24 -5.84 -4.43
C ILE A 247 11.73 -5.57 -4.38
N MET A 248 11.12 -5.83 -3.24
CA MET A 248 9.71 -5.55 -2.98
C MET A 248 9.56 -4.71 -1.72
N THR A 249 8.63 -3.76 -1.70
CA THR A 249 8.29 -3.00 -0.49
C THR A 249 6.90 -3.39 0.02
N SER A 250 6.71 -3.35 1.33
CA SER A 250 5.44 -3.64 2.00
C SER A 250 5.25 -2.73 3.21
N ALA A 251 4.01 -2.38 3.53
CA ALA A 251 3.60 -1.64 4.73
C ALA A 251 2.08 -1.79 4.93
N LYS A 252 1.40 -0.77 5.46
CA LYS A 252 -0.06 -0.73 5.62
C LYS A 252 -0.62 -2.01 6.27
N ALA A 253 -1.25 -2.89 5.48
CA ALA A 253 -1.81 -4.15 5.96
C ALA A 253 -0.77 -5.12 6.55
N LEU A 254 0.53 -4.90 6.34
CA LEU A 254 1.60 -5.66 6.98
C LEU A 254 1.51 -5.59 8.52
N GLY A 255 1.15 -4.41 9.05
CA GLY A 255 0.95 -4.20 10.49
C GLY A 255 -0.51 -4.08 10.91
N CYS A 256 -1.45 -4.05 9.96
CA CYS A 256 -2.89 -3.97 10.21
C CYS A 256 -3.28 -2.90 11.27
N GLY A 257 -2.77 -1.66 11.10
CA GLY A 257 -2.97 -0.53 12.01
C GLY A 257 -1.73 -0.15 12.84
N VAL A 258 -0.83 -1.09 13.10
CA VAL A 258 0.47 -0.79 13.72
C VAL A 258 1.44 -0.25 12.67
N PRO A 259 2.12 0.90 12.92
CA PRO A 259 3.06 1.48 11.97
C PRO A 259 4.28 0.58 11.73
N VAL A 260 4.37 0.01 10.55
CA VAL A 260 5.49 -0.83 10.11
C VAL A 260 5.60 -0.78 8.59
N GLY A 261 6.82 -0.91 8.10
CA GLY A 261 7.14 -1.18 6.71
C GLY A 261 8.24 -2.22 6.60
N ALA A 262 8.49 -2.69 5.41
CA ALA A 262 9.61 -3.56 5.10
C ALA A 262 9.99 -3.43 3.64
N PHE A 263 11.26 -3.63 3.33
CA PHE A 263 11.68 -4.01 2.00
C PHE A 263 12.27 -5.43 2.03
N VAL A 264 12.02 -6.17 0.98
CA VAL A 264 12.39 -7.59 0.87
C VAL A 264 13.20 -7.79 -0.39
N LEU A 265 14.32 -8.48 -0.28
CA LEU A 265 15.29 -8.69 -1.33
C LEU A 265 15.22 -10.15 -1.81
N ASN A 266 15.33 -10.38 -3.13
CA ASN A 266 15.62 -11.70 -3.65
C ASN A 266 17.09 -12.11 -3.37
N GLU A 267 17.49 -13.30 -3.76
CA GLU A 267 18.83 -13.80 -3.48
C GLU A 267 19.94 -12.96 -4.14
N LYS A 268 19.70 -12.49 -5.38
CA LYS A 268 20.63 -11.63 -6.13
C LYS A 268 20.87 -10.30 -5.40
N ALA A 269 19.80 -9.59 -5.07
CA ALA A 269 19.87 -8.31 -4.37
C ALA A 269 20.43 -8.46 -2.93
N ALA A 270 20.07 -9.53 -2.22
CA ALA A 270 20.52 -9.76 -0.85
C ALA A 270 22.03 -10.06 -0.75
N LYS A 271 22.63 -10.67 -1.78
CA LYS A 271 24.06 -11.01 -1.79
C LYS A 271 24.98 -9.86 -2.19
N ALA A 272 24.49 -8.91 -2.95
CA ALA A 272 25.32 -7.91 -3.62
C ALA A 272 24.85 -6.46 -3.43
N SER A 273 24.09 -6.17 -2.35
CA SER A 273 23.65 -4.81 -2.06
C SER A 273 24.11 -4.33 -0.69
N LEU A 274 23.18 -4.12 0.25
CA LEU A 274 23.45 -3.51 1.54
C LEU A 274 24.27 -4.41 2.48
N GLU A 275 25.26 -3.82 3.12
CA GLU A 275 26.14 -4.43 4.11
C GLU A 275 26.00 -3.74 5.48
N PRO A 276 26.55 -4.33 6.57
CA PRO A 276 26.54 -3.69 7.88
C PRO A 276 27.12 -2.27 7.85
N GLY A 277 26.31 -1.28 8.28
CA GLY A 277 26.66 0.15 8.25
C GLY A 277 26.03 0.94 7.09
N ASP A 278 25.54 0.30 6.04
CA ASP A 278 24.95 1.00 4.90
C ASP A 278 23.53 1.55 5.17
N HIS A 279 22.77 0.86 6.01
CA HIS A 279 21.40 1.22 6.32
C HIS A 279 21.05 0.85 7.77
N GLY A 280 20.11 1.58 8.36
CA GLY A 280 19.72 1.38 9.74
C GLY A 280 18.42 2.10 10.11
N THR A 281 17.84 1.71 11.24
CA THR A 281 16.64 2.31 11.82
C THR A 281 16.67 2.11 13.33
N THR A 282 16.18 3.10 14.09
CA THR A 282 16.07 2.97 15.54
C THR A 282 14.92 2.04 15.93
N TYR A 283 13.74 2.22 15.34
CA TYR A 283 12.51 1.54 15.75
C TYR A 283 12.07 0.41 14.81
N GLY A 284 12.51 0.42 13.55
CA GLY A 284 12.10 -0.59 12.58
C GLY A 284 12.51 -2.00 13.03
N GLY A 285 11.54 -2.93 13.03
CA GLY A 285 11.77 -4.30 13.49
C GLY A 285 11.75 -4.47 15.00
N ASN A 286 11.24 -3.50 15.79
CA ASN A 286 11.11 -3.70 17.23
C ASN A 286 10.14 -4.85 17.56
N PRO A 287 10.26 -5.47 18.76
CA PRO A 287 9.44 -6.61 19.15
C PRO A 287 7.93 -6.38 19.04
N PHE A 288 7.44 -5.19 19.38
CA PHE A 288 6.02 -4.89 19.35
C PHE A 288 5.45 -4.93 17.93
N VAL A 289 6.08 -4.22 16.97
CA VAL A 289 5.60 -4.19 15.58
C VAL A 289 5.79 -5.55 14.89
N CYS A 290 6.85 -6.30 15.24
CA CYS A 290 7.07 -7.63 14.68
C CYS A 290 6.09 -8.67 15.23
N ALA A 291 5.65 -8.57 16.48
CA ALA A 291 4.54 -9.37 17.01
C ALA A 291 3.23 -9.11 16.25
N ALA A 292 2.94 -7.83 15.91
CA ALA A 292 1.81 -7.49 15.05
C ALA A 292 1.92 -8.15 13.67
N VAL A 293 3.07 -8.02 13.00
CA VAL A 293 3.33 -8.63 11.69
C VAL A 293 3.18 -10.15 11.74
N SER A 294 3.81 -10.82 12.72
CA SER A 294 3.69 -12.27 12.89
C SER A 294 2.24 -12.69 13.05
N LYS A 295 1.48 -11.96 13.87
CA LYS A 295 0.07 -12.29 14.13
C LYS A 295 -0.81 -12.08 12.90
N VAL A 296 -0.55 -11.05 12.08
CA VAL A 296 -1.26 -10.86 10.80
C VAL A 296 -1.06 -12.06 9.88
N PHE A 297 0.19 -12.54 9.71
CA PHE A 297 0.45 -13.73 8.90
C PHE A 297 -0.22 -14.98 9.46
N ASP A 298 -0.23 -15.19 10.79
CA ASP A 298 -0.91 -16.33 11.41
C ASP A 298 -2.42 -16.31 11.14
N ILE A 299 -3.06 -15.16 11.30
CA ILE A 299 -4.48 -15.00 11.00
C ILE A 299 -4.74 -15.27 9.51
N TYR A 300 -3.92 -14.72 8.61
CA TYR A 300 -4.09 -14.93 7.17
C TYR A 300 -4.01 -16.40 6.78
N GLU A 301 -3.07 -17.16 7.37
CA GLU A 301 -2.89 -18.60 7.10
C GLU A 301 -4.01 -19.43 7.76
N ASN A 302 -4.32 -19.19 9.04
CA ASN A 302 -5.26 -19.99 9.81
C ASN A 302 -6.72 -19.76 9.37
N ASP A 303 -7.09 -18.50 9.12
CA ASP A 303 -8.48 -18.11 8.81
C ASP A 303 -8.70 -17.96 7.30
N LYS A 304 -7.69 -18.35 6.48
CA LYS A 304 -7.77 -18.41 5.00
C LYS A 304 -8.20 -17.08 4.38
N ILE A 305 -7.62 -15.99 4.85
CA ILE A 305 -7.99 -14.63 4.40
C ILE A 305 -7.75 -14.45 2.89
N ILE A 306 -6.69 -15.04 2.35
CA ILE A 306 -6.38 -14.96 0.91
C ILE A 306 -7.46 -15.65 0.08
N GLU A 307 -7.83 -16.86 0.47
CA GLU A 307 -8.89 -17.65 -0.17
C GLU A 307 -10.24 -16.92 -0.07
N HIS A 308 -10.55 -16.34 1.08
CA HIS A 308 -11.75 -15.53 1.25
C HIS A 308 -11.80 -14.34 0.27
N VAL A 309 -10.71 -13.61 0.09
CA VAL A 309 -10.64 -12.52 -0.90
C VAL A 309 -10.86 -13.06 -2.31
N GLN A 310 -10.24 -14.22 -2.67
CA GLN A 310 -10.45 -14.84 -3.99
C GLN A 310 -11.92 -15.24 -4.23
N GLU A 311 -12.57 -15.82 -3.23
CA GLU A 311 -13.98 -16.26 -3.32
C GLU A 311 -14.95 -15.08 -3.41
N MET A 312 -14.66 -14.00 -2.68
CA MET A 312 -15.55 -12.83 -2.61
C MET A 312 -15.34 -11.82 -3.74
N THR A 313 -14.16 -11.81 -4.38
CA THR A 313 -13.84 -10.86 -5.46
C THR A 313 -14.86 -10.87 -6.59
N PRO A 314 -15.26 -12.02 -7.18
CA PRO A 314 -16.26 -12.04 -8.25
C PRO A 314 -17.61 -11.42 -7.84
N TYR A 315 -18.01 -11.62 -6.59
CA TYR A 315 -19.24 -11.04 -6.07
C TYR A 315 -19.15 -9.51 -5.94
N LEU A 316 -18.06 -9.01 -5.36
CA LEU A 316 -17.79 -7.58 -5.26
C LEU A 316 -17.75 -6.92 -6.64
N GLU A 317 -17.02 -7.51 -7.58
CA GLU A 317 -16.89 -7.00 -8.95
C GLU A 317 -18.22 -6.94 -9.66
N HIS A 318 -19.01 -8.02 -9.60
CA HIS A 318 -20.34 -8.05 -10.19
C HIS A 318 -21.26 -6.96 -9.63
N LYS A 319 -21.26 -6.76 -8.30
CA LYS A 319 -22.05 -5.72 -7.64
C LYS A 319 -21.63 -4.30 -8.03
N LEU A 320 -20.34 -4.06 -8.21
CA LEU A 320 -19.86 -2.77 -8.69
C LEU A 320 -20.15 -2.56 -10.19
N ASP A 321 -20.14 -3.62 -11.00
CA ASP A 321 -20.54 -3.57 -12.41
C ASP A 321 -22.03 -3.27 -12.57
N GLU A 322 -22.91 -3.74 -11.65
CA GLU A 322 -24.31 -3.34 -11.60
C GLU A 322 -24.46 -1.82 -11.37
N ILE A 323 -23.67 -1.22 -10.47
CA ILE A 323 -23.62 0.25 -10.25
C ILE A 323 -23.21 0.98 -11.51
N VAL A 324 -22.14 0.53 -12.17
CA VAL A 324 -21.64 1.13 -13.42
C VAL A 324 -22.70 1.05 -14.53
N ALA A 325 -23.42 -0.05 -14.65
CA ALA A 325 -24.46 -0.23 -15.66
C ALA A 325 -25.72 0.63 -15.40
N LYS A 326 -25.98 0.97 -14.14
CA LYS A 326 -27.18 1.70 -13.73
C LYS A 326 -27.04 3.22 -13.80
N HIS A 327 -25.85 3.76 -13.50
CA HIS A 327 -25.63 5.20 -13.31
C HIS A 327 -24.74 5.82 -14.38
N GLU A 328 -25.24 6.81 -15.10
CA GLU A 328 -24.49 7.52 -16.15
C GLU A 328 -23.19 8.20 -15.60
N CYS A 329 -23.20 8.59 -14.32
CA CYS A 329 -22.01 9.18 -13.69
C CYS A 329 -20.93 8.16 -13.37
N ALA A 330 -21.19 6.85 -13.41
CA ALA A 330 -20.23 5.77 -13.21
C ALA A 330 -19.77 5.24 -14.56
N ALA A 331 -18.61 5.72 -15.07
CA ALA A 331 -18.18 5.44 -16.44
C ALA A 331 -17.65 4.02 -16.63
N THR A 332 -16.82 3.52 -15.70
CA THR A 332 -16.22 2.18 -15.77
C THR A 332 -15.67 1.78 -14.40
N ARG A 333 -15.59 0.46 -14.18
CA ARG A 333 -14.87 -0.13 -13.04
C ARG A 333 -13.50 -0.63 -13.49
N ARG A 334 -12.52 -0.58 -12.59
CA ARG A 334 -11.22 -1.23 -12.73
C ARG A 334 -10.65 -1.60 -11.36
N GLY A 335 -9.74 -2.56 -11.33
CA GLY A 335 -9.13 -3.01 -10.09
C GLY A 335 -8.73 -4.48 -10.11
N MET A 336 -8.33 -4.97 -8.93
CA MET A 336 -7.93 -6.35 -8.71
C MET A 336 -8.22 -6.75 -7.26
N GLY A 337 -8.91 -7.86 -7.04
CA GLY A 337 -9.29 -8.30 -5.70
C GLY A 337 -10.16 -7.26 -4.97
N PHE A 338 -9.79 -6.92 -3.74
CA PHE A 338 -10.45 -5.89 -2.94
C PHE A 338 -9.81 -4.51 -3.09
N MET A 339 -9.13 -4.25 -4.19
CA MET A 339 -8.64 -2.94 -4.60
C MET A 339 -9.39 -2.53 -5.86
N GLN A 340 -10.53 -1.88 -5.69
CA GLN A 340 -11.47 -1.54 -6.76
C GLN A 340 -11.63 -0.02 -6.91
N GLY A 341 -11.92 0.42 -8.11
CA GLY A 341 -12.20 1.81 -8.43
C GLY A 341 -13.32 1.97 -9.44
N ILE A 342 -14.21 2.93 -9.21
CA ILE A 342 -15.22 3.36 -10.19
C ILE A 342 -14.82 4.75 -10.68
N VAL A 343 -14.68 4.91 -11.98
CA VAL A 343 -14.43 6.21 -12.60
C VAL A 343 -15.74 7.02 -12.59
N ILE A 344 -15.70 8.19 -11.99
CA ILE A 344 -16.85 9.11 -11.91
C ILE A 344 -16.70 10.18 -12.99
N GLN A 345 -17.76 10.43 -13.75
CA GLN A 345 -17.82 11.43 -14.78
C GLN A 345 -19.04 12.36 -14.60
N GLY A 346 -18.98 13.55 -15.21
CA GLY A 346 -20.09 14.52 -15.16
C GLY A 346 -20.28 15.22 -13.82
N ARG A 347 -19.61 14.79 -12.77
CA ARG A 347 -19.62 15.39 -11.43
C ARG A 347 -18.31 15.10 -10.69
N PRO A 348 -17.91 15.94 -9.71
CA PRO A 348 -16.73 15.68 -8.89
C PRO A 348 -16.88 14.42 -8.04
N VAL A 349 -15.88 13.51 -8.04
CA VAL A 349 -15.87 12.29 -7.20
C VAL A 349 -16.03 12.62 -5.71
N GLY A 350 -15.50 13.76 -5.27
CA GLY A 350 -15.63 14.22 -3.88
C GLY A 350 -17.06 14.46 -3.41
N GLU A 351 -18.01 14.71 -4.32
CA GLU A 351 -19.44 14.81 -3.99
C GLU A 351 -20.02 13.45 -3.64
N VAL A 352 -19.68 12.40 -4.40
CA VAL A 352 -20.09 11.01 -4.11
C VAL A 352 -19.50 10.56 -2.77
N VAL A 353 -18.21 10.85 -2.52
CA VAL A 353 -17.55 10.53 -1.24
C VAL A 353 -18.25 11.22 -0.06
N LYS A 354 -18.61 12.50 -0.19
CA LYS A 354 -19.33 13.23 0.87
C LYS A 354 -20.77 12.69 1.09
N ALA A 355 -21.46 12.36 0.01
CA ALA A 355 -22.80 11.76 0.09
C ALA A 355 -22.75 10.39 0.79
N ALA A 356 -21.77 9.54 0.45
CA ALA A 356 -21.55 8.26 1.09
C ALA A 356 -21.25 8.41 2.59
N LEU A 357 -20.37 9.34 2.97
CA LEU A 357 -20.07 9.66 4.37
C LEU A 357 -21.32 10.06 5.14
N ALA A 358 -22.15 10.94 4.57
CA ALA A 358 -23.41 11.37 5.21
C ALA A 358 -24.35 10.19 5.48
N LYS A 359 -24.34 9.17 4.62
CA LYS A 359 -25.13 7.93 4.73
C LYS A 359 -24.44 6.82 5.54
N GLY A 360 -23.28 7.07 6.15
CA GLY A 360 -22.57 6.11 6.99
C GLY A 360 -21.75 5.08 6.20
N LEU A 361 -21.22 5.47 5.03
CA LEU A 361 -20.28 4.65 4.26
C LEU A 361 -18.96 5.43 4.07
N LEU A 362 -17.85 4.79 4.39
CA LEU A 362 -16.52 5.34 4.14
C LEU A 362 -15.94 4.77 2.86
N VAL A 363 -15.81 5.62 1.87
CA VAL A 363 -15.06 5.41 0.62
C VAL A 363 -14.18 6.64 0.40
N ILE A 364 -13.16 6.53 -0.45
CA ILE A 364 -12.21 7.61 -0.70
C ILE A 364 -11.99 7.80 -2.20
N SER A 365 -11.40 8.92 -2.58
CA SER A 365 -10.98 9.15 -3.97
C SER A 365 -9.56 8.65 -4.23
N ALA A 366 -9.26 8.37 -5.50
CA ALA A 366 -7.92 8.19 -6.03
C ALA A 366 -7.80 8.98 -7.35
N GLY A 367 -6.66 9.64 -7.58
CA GLY A 367 -6.55 10.56 -8.71
C GLY A 367 -7.57 11.70 -8.61
N SER A 368 -8.06 12.16 -9.78
CA SER A 368 -9.02 13.25 -9.89
C SER A 368 -10.48 12.82 -9.90
N ASP A 369 -10.77 11.57 -10.29
CA ASP A 369 -12.08 11.12 -10.76
C ASP A 369 -12.47 9.70 -10.34
N VAL A 370 -11.63 8.99 -9.55
CA VAL A 370 -11.90 7.60 -9.17
C VAL A 370 -12.43 7.50 -7.75
N LEU A 371 -13.60 6.88 -7.59
CA LEU A 371 -14.09 6.41 -6.30
C LEU A 371 -13.35 5.13 -5.94
N ARG A 372 -12.48 5.18 -4.93
CA ARG A 372 -11.65 4.06 -4.49
C ARG A 372 -12.33 3.27 -3.38
N ILE A 373 -12.33 1.96 -3.53
CA ILE A 373 -12.98 0.98 -2.65
C ILE A 373 -11.89 -0.02 -2.23
N VAL A 374 -11.47 0.06 -0.96
CA VAL A 374 -10.37 -0.75 -0.38
C VAL A 374 -10.74 -1.23 1.04
N PRO A 375 -11.81 -2.07 1.16
CA PRO A 375 -12.36 -2.48 2.46
C PRO A 375 -11.40 -3.36 3.26
N PRO A 376 -11.69 -3.66 4.53
CA PRO A 376 -11.11 -4.80 5.23
C PRO A 376 -11.26 -6.10 4.43
N LEU A 377 -10.30 -7.02 4.53
CA LEU A 377 -10.32 -8.28 3.77
C LEU A 377 -11.33 -9.30 4.31
N VAL A 378 -11.95 -8.97 5.42
CA VAL A 378 -12.94 -9.81 6.13
C VAL A 378 -14.39 -9.39 5.88
N ILE A 379 -14.64 -8.55 4.86
CA ILE A 379 -16.01 -8.17 4.48
C ILE A 379 -16.80 -9.39 4.00
N THR A 380 -18.11 -9.38 4.28
CA THR A 380 -19.05 -10.42 3.83
C THR A 380 -19.93 -9.90 2.68
N LYS A 381 -20.79 -10.78 2.13
CA LYS A 381 -21.78 -10.38 1.11
C LYS A 381 -22.72 -9.29 1.63
N GLU A 382 -23.13 -9.38 2.89
CA GLU A 382 -24.02 -8.39 3.53
C GLU A 382 -23.34 -7.00 3.59
N HIS A 383 -22.03 -6.94 3.86
CA HIS A 383 -21.28 -5.69 3.82
C HIS A 383 -21.23 -5.10 2.41
N ILE A 384 -21.02 -5.95 1.38
CA ILE A 384 -21.01 -5.54 -0.02
C ILE A 384 -22.39 -5.05 -0.44
N ASP A 385 -23.47 -5.78 -0.11
CA ASP A 385 -24.83 -5.38 -0.45
C ASP A 385 -25.22 -4.05 0.20
N LYS A 386 -24.87 -3.85 1.49
CA LYS A 386 -25.09 -2.58 2.20
C LYS A 386 -24.30 -1.43 1.54
N MET A 387 -23.02 -1.65 1.18
CA MET A 387 -22.21 -0.66 0.49
C MET A 387 -22.82 -0.27 -0.86
N VAL A 388 -23.23 -1.25 -1.67
CA VAL A 388 -23.83 -1.02 -2.99
C VAL A 388 -25.15 -0.26 -2.87
N ALA A 389 -26.02 -0.62 -1.92
CA ALA A 389 -27.28 0.10 -1.68
C ALA A 389 -27.04 1.59 -1.35
N ILE A 390 -26.02 1.88 -0.51
CA ILE A 390 -25.68 3.27 -0.19
C ILE A 390 -25.09 4.00 -1.40
N LEU A 391 -24.20 3.35 -2.17
CA LEU A 391 -23.61 3.95 -3.37
C LEU A 391 -24.68 4.23 -4.45
N ASP A 392 -25.63 3.33 -4.61
CA ASP A 392 -26.76 3.48 -5.53
C ASP A 392 -27.51 4.80 -5.27
N GLU A 393 -27.87 5.07 -4.02
CA GLU A 393 -28.49 6.32 -3.61
C GLU A 393 -27.58 7.56 -3.71
N CYS A 394 -26.26 7.38 -3.66
CA CYS A 394 -25.31 8.50 -3.77
C CYS A 394 -25.03 8.90 -5.22
N MET A 395 -25.33 8.03 -6.18
CA MET A 395 -25.07 8.24 -7.60
C MET A 395 -26.31 8.69 -8.39
N GLU A 396 -27.49 8.67 -7.75
CA GLU A 396 -28.70 9.33 -8.28
C GLU A 396 -28.51 10.87 -8.29
#